data_d210468cea2600f962f4f9585494414d
#
_entry.id   d210468cea2600f962f4f9585494414d
#
_cell.length_a   1.000
_cell.length_b   1.000
_cell.length_c   1.000
_cell.angle_alpha   90.00
_cell.angle_beta   90.00
_cell.angle_gamma   90.00
#
_symmetry.space_group_name_H-M   'P 1'
#
loop_
_entity.id
_entity.type
_entity.pdbx_description
1 polymer ?
#
loop_
_entity_poly.entity_id
_entity_poly.type
_entity_poly.pdbx_seq_one_letter_code
_entity_poly.pdbx_strand_id
1 'polypeptide(L)'
;MDFDLNDDQRAFQDAARRFAAEALAPHAAQWDRDGHFPLDTLRAAAYLGFMGLYAPEAYGGLGLPRLDASLIFEAMAAGCPSTTAYMTIHNMVAWMIGSFARPEVAQQWCPT
;
A
#
# COMPACT_ATOMS: atom_id res chain seq x y z
N MET A 1 -19.51 11.46 17.80
CA MET A 1 -18.46 11.08 16.83
C MET A 1 -17.67 9.91 17.39
N ASP A 2 -17.60 8.84 16.64
CA ASP A 2 -16.94 7.61 17.08
C ASP A 2 -15.56 7.52 16.43
N PHE A 3 -14.51 7.43 17.24
CA PHE A 3 -13.14 7.28 16.78
C PHE A 3 -12.62 5.83 16.87
N ASP A 4 -13.50 4.89 17.27
CA ASP A 4 -13.11 3.49 17.33
C ASP A 4 -13.04 2.88 15.92
N LEU A 5 -12.06 2.02 15.72
CA LEU A 5 -11.91 1.29 14.46
C LEU A 5 -12.94 0.15 14.41
N ASN A 6 -13.51 -0.09 13.23
CA ASN A 6 -14.30 -1.28 13.00
C ASN A 6 -13.41 -2.53 12.86
N ASP A 7 -14.03 -3.71 12.77
CA ASP A 7 -13.30 -4.98 12.72
C ASP A 7 -12.42 -5.09 11.46
N ASP A 8 -12.91 -4.64 10.31
CA ASP A 8 -12.15 -4.66 9.05
C ASP A 8 -10.93 -3.74 9.14
N GLN A 9 -11.09 -2.54 9.70
CA GLN A 9 -9.98 -1.60 9.88
C GLN A 9 -8.91 -2.17 10.80
N ARG A 10 -9.31 -2.85 11.89
CA ARG A 10 -8.36 -3.52 12.79
C ARG A 10 -7.62 -4.65 12.10
N ALA A 11 -8.34 -5.44 11.28
CA ALA A 11 -7.72 -6.53 10.52
C ALA A 11 -6.68 -6.02 9.53
N PHE A 12 -6.98 -4.96 8.80
CA PHE A 12 -6.03 -4.31 7.89
C PHE A 12 -4.83 -3.73 8.63
N GLN A 13 -5.08 -3.07 9.75
CA GLN A 13 -4.01 -2.50 10.57
C GLN A 13 -3.08 -3.59 11.12
N ASP A 14 -3.64 -4.69 11.60
CA ASP A 14 -2.86 -5.82 12.12
C ASP A 14 -2.03 -6.48 11.03
N ALA A 15 -2.60 -6.66 9.83
CA ALA A 15 -1.87 -7.21 8.69
C ALA A 15 -0.72 -6.29 8.27
N ALA A 16 -0.96 -4.98 8.25
CA ALA A 16 0.06 -3.98 7.92
C ALA A 16 1.19 -3.94 8.97
N ARG A 17 0.84 -4.01 10.24
CA ARG A 17 1.82 -4.07 11.34
C ARG A 17 2.69 -5.32 11.24
N ARG A 18 2.09 -6.45 10.94
CA ARG A 18 2.81 -7.71 10.76
C ARG A 18 3.78 -7.62 9.60
N PHE A 19 3.31 -7.15 8.45
CA PHE A 19 4.16 -6.95 7.28
C PHE A 19 5.32 -5.99 7.58
N ALA A 20 5.04 -4.88 8.25
CA ALA A 20 6.06 -3.91 8.63
C ALA A 20 7.12 -4.53 9.55
N ALA A 21 6.69 -5.30 10.54
CA ALA A 21 7.60 -5.94 11.52
C ALA A 21 8.45 -7.04 10.88
N GLU A 22 7.90 -7.80 9.95
CA GLU A 22 8.58 -8.97 9.36
C GLU A 22 9.37 -8.63 8.10
N ALA A 23 8.84 -7.75 7.23
CA ALA A 23 9.38 -7.50 5.90
C ALA A 23 10.07 -6.15 5.73
N LEU A 24 9.80 -5.17 6.59
CA LEU A 24 10.34 -3.82 6.46
C LEU A 24 11.35 -3.49 7.55
N ALA A 25 10.94 -3.54 8.82
CA ALA A 25 11.77 -3.10 9.94
C ALA A 25 13.14 -3.77 10.01
N PRO A 26 13.28 -5.11 9.79
CA PRO A 26 14.58 -5.77 9.86
C PRO A 26 15.57 -5.31 8.80
N HIS A 27 15.10 -4.74 7.70
CA HIS A 27 15.90 -4.41 6.53
C HIS A 27 16.07 -2.91 6.28
N ALA A 28 15.27 -2.06 6.94
CA ALA A 28 15.18 -0.63 6.64
C ALA A 28 16.52 0.09 6.71
N ALA A 29 17.29 -0.15 7.78
CA ALA A 29 18.60 0.49 7.97
C ALA A 29 19.62 0.05 6.91
N GLN A 30 19.62 -1.22 6.52
CA GLN A 30 20.49 -1.75 5.48
C GLN A 30 20.15 -1.16 4.12
N TRP A 31 18.87 -1.09 3.77
CA TRP A 31 18.43 -0.49 2.51
C TRP A 31 18.84 0.98 2.40
N ASP A 32 18.73 1.71 3.51
CA ASP A 32 19.15 3.11 3.55
C ASP A 32 20.66 3.26 3.32
N ARG A 33 21.47 2.45 4.03
CA ARG A 33 22.93 2.49 3.88
C ARG A 33 23.38 2.15 2.46
N ASP A 34 22.74 1.16 1.84
CA ASP A 34 23.14 0.62 0.54
C ASP A 34 22.48 1.35 -0.64
N GLY A 35 21.53 2.26 -0.37
CA GLY A 35 20.71 2.87 -1.42
C GLY A 35 19.91 1.83 -2.20
N HIS A 36 19.51 0.75 -1.53
CA HIS A 36 18.83 -0.38 -2.17
C HIS A 36 17.33 -0.12 -2.35
N PHE A 37 16.82 -0.38 -3.55
CA PHE A 37 15.39 -0.34 -3.84
C PHE A 37 14.79 -1.75 -3.66
N PRO A 38 13.91 -1.97 -2.65
CA PRO A 38 13.46 -3.31 -2.29
C PRO A 38 12.31 -3.81 -3.17
N LEU A 39 12.59 -4.07 -4.44
CA LEU A 39 11.58 -4.45 -5.43
C LEU A 39 10.83 -5.73 -5.05
N ASP A 40 11.53 -6.73 -4.55
CA ASP A 40 10.90 -8.01 -4.17
C ASP A 40 9.96 -7.83 -2.98
N THR A 41 10.31 -6.98 -2.02
CA THR A 41 9.46 -6.65 -0.89
C THR A 41 8.20 -5.89 -1.34
N LEU A 42 8.35 -4.97 -2.31
CA LEU A 42 7.21 -4.25 -2.89
C LEU A 42 6.27 -5.21 -3.64
N ARG A 43 6.81 -6.19 -4.34
CA ARG A 43 6.00 -7.25 -4.97
C ARG A 43 5.24 -8.08 -3.94
N ALA A 44 5.89 -8.43 -2.83
CA ALA A 44 5.23 -9.12 -1.73
C ALA A 44 4.08 -8.28 -1.14
N ALA A 45 4.29 -6.96 -0.99
CA ALA A 45 3.25 -6.04 -0.55
C ALA A 45 2.08 -6.00 -1.55
N ALA A 46 2.38 -6.03 -2.84
CA ALA A 46 1.36 -6.05 -3.89
C ALA A 46 0.48 -7.31 -3.81
N TYR A 47 1.05 -8.45 -3.53
CA TYR A 47 0.30 -9.70 -3.32
C TYR A 47 -0.71 -9.59 -2.17
N LEU A 48 -0.41 -8.80 -1.17
CA LEU A 48 -1.30 -8.56 -0.03
C LEU A 48 -2.31 -7.44 -0.28
N GLY A 49 -2.27 -6.81 -1.45
CA GLY A 49 -3.17 -5.73 -1.83
C GLY A 49 -2.71 -4.34 -1.43
N PHE A 50 -1.53 -4.20 -0.82
CA PHE A 50 -1.05 -2.93 -0.27
C PHE A 50 -0.62 -1.91 -1.34
N MET A 51 -0.51 -2.31 -2.59
CA MET A 51 -0.11 -1.42 -3.69
C MET A 51 -1.31 -0.85 -4.47
N GLY A 52 -2.52 -1.29 -4.17
CA GLY A 52 -3.75 -0.82 -4.82
C GLY A 52 -4.91 -0.65 -3.83
N LEU A 53 -4.65 -0.04 -2.68
CA LEU A 53 -5.61 0.04 -1.58
C LEU A 53 -6.88 0.79 -1.94
N TYR A 54 -6.77 1.93 -2.60
CA TYR A 54 -7.93 2.74 -2.97
C TYR A 54 -8.11 2.92 -4.48
N ALA A 55 -7.40 2.14 -5.28
CA ALA A 55 -7.67 2.04 -6.72
C ALA A 55 -9.03 1.35 -6.94
N PRO A 56 -9.73 1.65 -8.04
CA PRO A 56 -11.05 1.07 -8.30
C PRO A 56 -11.02 -0.47 -8.37
N GLU A 57 -12.01 -1.11 -7.77
CA GLU A 57 -12.16 -2.57 -7.81
C GLU A 57 -12.26 -3.10 -9.24
N ALA A 58 -12.91 -2.36 -10.13
CA ALA A 58 -13.06 -2.73 -11.53
C ALA A 58 -11.73 -2.98 -12.23
N TYR A 59 -10.64 -2.39 -11.73
CA TYR A 59 -9.30 -2.51 -12.30
C TYR A 59 -8.32 -3.22 -11.36
N GLY A 60 -8.83 -4.00 -10.42
CA GLY A 60 -8.01 -4.85 -9.56
C GLY A 60 -7.60 -4.24 -8.22
N GLY A 61 -8.04 -3.02 -7.92
CA GLY A 61 -7.80 -2.40 -6.62
C GLY A 61 -8.77 -2.90 -5.54
N LEU A 62 -8.49 -2.53 -4.29
CA LEU A 62 -9.36 -2.90 -3.17
C LEU A 62 -10.52 -1.92 -2.95
N GLY A 63 -10.48 -0.74 -3.57
CA GLY A 63 -11.55 0.25 -3.47
C GLY A 63 -11.79 0.77 -2.05
N LEU A 64 -10.79 0.74 -1.19
CA LEU A 64 -10.93 1.16 0.20
C LEU A 64 -11.05 2.68 0.32
N PRO A 65 -11.72 3.17 1.39
CA PRO A 65 -11.67 4.59 1.74
C PRO A 65 -10.25 5.05 2.07
N ARG A 66 -9.97 6.34 1.88
CA ARG A 66 -8.66 6.95 2.21
C ARG A 66 -8.32 6.81 3.68
N LEU A 67 -9.31 6.81 4.56
CA LEU A 67 -9.09 6.60 5.99
C LEU A 67 -8.46 5.23 6.25
N ASP A 68 -8.98 4.19 5.63
CA ASP A 68 -8.46 2.82 5.78
C ASP A 68 -7.03 2.73 5.24
N ALA A 69 -6.77 3.34 4.09
CA ALA A 69 -5.42 3.40 3.52
C ALA A 69 -4.45 4.15 4.44
N SER A 70 -4.89 5.22 5.07
CA SER A 70 -4.09 6.00 6.01
C SER A 70 -3.66 5.16 7.22
N LEU A 71 -4.56 4.36 7.77
CA LEU A 71 -4.26 3.45 8.88
C LEU A 71 -3.19 2.42 8.49
N ILE A 72 -3.29 1.89 7.29
CA ILE A 72 -2.32 0.92 6.75
C ILE A 72 -0.95 1.56 6.56
N PHE A 73 -0.90 2.74 5.94
CA PHE A 73 0.36 3.43 5.70
C PHE A 73 1.03 3.88 7.00
N GLU A 74 0.26 4.31 7.99
CA GLU A 74 0.81 4.65 9.30
C GLU A 74 1.51 3.44 9.94
N ALA A 75 0.87 2.27 9.90
CA ALA A 75 1.44 1.03 10.40
C ALA A 75 2.70 0.62 9.64
N MET A 76 2.70 0.75 8.31
CA MET A 76 3.84 0.44 7.45
C MET A 76 5.03 1.37 7.71
N ALA A 77 4.75 2.65 7.91
CA ALA A 77 5.80 3.66 8.15
C ALA A 77 6.59 3.40 9.44
N ALA A 78 5.99 2.73 10.42
CA ALA A 78 6.70 2.31 11.62
C ALA A 78 7.83 1.31 11.29
N GLY A 79 7.71 0.55 10.20
CA GLY A 79 8.75 -0.37 9.74
C GLY A 79 9.81 0.30 8.86
N CYS A 80 9.37 1.05 7.86
CA CYS A 80 10.26 1.77 6.93
C CYS A 80 9.52 2.94 6.28
N PRO A 81 9.77 4.18 6.74
CA PRO A 81 9.10 5.35 6.17
C PRO A 81 9.37 5.56 4.68
N SER A 82 10.60 5.34 4.24
CA SER A 82 10.99 5.57 2.84
C SER A 82 10.27 4.61 1.88
N THR A 83 10.22 3.33 2.22
CA THR A 83 9.50 2.32 1.41
C THR A 83 8.00 2.61 1.43
N THR A 84 7.46 2.99 2.58
CA THR A 84 6.05 3.35 2.70
C THR A 84 5.71 4.58 1.87
N ALA A 85 6.58 5.59 1.84
CA ALA A 85 6.38 6.77 0.99
C ALA A 85 6.27 6.37 -0.49
N TYR A 86 7.13 5.47 -0.96
CA TYR A 86 7.03 4.92 -2.31
C TYR A 86 5.67 4.25 -2.55
N MET A 87 5.23 3.43 -1.60
CA MET A 87 3.93 2.74 -1.68
C MET A 87 2.76 3.72 -1.77
N THR A 88 2.81 4.82 -1.01
CA THR A 88 1.74 5.85 -1.06
C THR A 88 1.65 6.49 -2.44
N ILE A 89 2.78 6.80 -3.07
CA ILE A 89 2.81 7.40 -4.40
C ILE A 89 2.30 6.40 -5.44
N HIS A 90 2.70 5.14 -5.35
CA HIS A 90 2.21 4.09 -6.25
C HIS A 90 0.68 3.95 -6.16
N ASN A 91 0.14 3.92 -4.94
CA ASN A 91 -1.31 3.87 -4.71
C ASN A 91 -2.03 5.07 -5.34
N MET A 92 -1.46 6.27 -5.19
CA MET A 92 -2.00 7.49 -5.77
C MET A 92 -2.06 7.40 -7.30
N VAL A 93 -0.97 6.97 -7.92
CA VAL A 93 -0.90 6.84 -9.39
C VAL A 93 -1.88 5.78 -9.89
N ALA A 94 -1.97 4.64 -9.22
CA ALA A 94 -2.93 3.59 -9.58
C ALA A 94 -4.37 4.11 -9.50
N TRP A 95 -4.69 4.87 -8.46
CA TRP A 95 -6.00 5.51 -8.33
C TRP A 95 -6.26 6.52 -9.45
N MET A 96 -5.27 7.35 -9.76
CA MET A 96 -5.41 8.36 -10.83
C MET A 96 -5.67 7.71 -12.19
N ILE A 97 -4.91 6.67 -12.52
CA ILE A 97 -5.09 5.95 -13.78
C ILE A 97 -6.48 5.29 -13.81
N GLY A 98 -6.85 4.59 -12.74
CA GLY A 98 -8.15 3.92 -12.67
C GLY A 98 -9.35 4.85 -12.69
N SER A 99 -9.18 6.11 -12.21
CA SER A 99 -10.28 7.07 -12.10
C SER A 99 -10.39 8.01 -13.31
N PHE A 100 -9.28 8.34 -13.96
CA PHE A 100 -9.26 9.41 -14.97
C PHE A 100 -8.77 8.97 -16.36
N ALA A 101 -8.06 7.86 -16.46
CA ALA A 101 -7.59 7.37 -17.76
C ALA A 101 -8.74 6.74 -18.56
N ARG A 102 -8.55 6.63 -19.86
CA ARG A 102 -9.48 5.88 -20.70
C ARG A 102 -9.52 4.41 -20.26
N PRO A 103 -10.68 3.73 -20.42
CA PRO A 103 -10.80 2.34 -19.92
C PRO A 103 -9.72 1.38 -20.41
N GLU A 104 -9.31 1.47 -21.66
CA GLU A 104 -8.27 0.62 -22.23
C GLU A 104 -6.91 0.85 -21.58
N VAL A 105 -6.59 2.08 -21.18
CA VAL A 105 -5.35 2.40 -20.46
C VAL A 105 -5.43 1.88 -19.03
N ALA A 106 -6.55 2.09 -18.34
CA ALA A 106 -6.74 1.62 -16.98
C ALA A 106 -6.68 0.09 -16.90
N GLN A 107 -7.29 -0.61 -17.86
CA GLN A 107 -7.26 -2.07 -17.95
C GLN A 107 -5.85 -2.61 -18.17
N GLN A 108 -5.02 -1.89 -18.90
CA GLN A 108 -3.65 -2.29 -19.20
C GLN A 108 -2.72 -2.12 -17.99
N TRP A 109 -2.84 -1.00 -17.25
CA TRP A 109 -1.85 -0.60 -16.26
C TRP A 109 -2.24 -0.85 -14.81
N CYS A 110 -3.51 -0.73 -14.45
CA CYS A 110 -3.93 -0.88 -13.05
C CYS A 110 -3.78 -2.30 -12.50
N PRO A 111 -4.11 -3.38 -13.26
CA PRO A 111 -4.01 -4.75 -12.71
C PRO A 111 -2.58 -5.24 -12.52
N THR A 112 -1.62 -4.55 -13.06
CA THR A 112 -0.21 -4.92 -12.98
C THR A 112 0.50 -4.18 -11.87
#